data_20daa4b445c42322e0b659e7b29a3d6d
#
_entry.id   20daa4b445c42322e0b659e7b29a3d6d
#
_cell.length_a   1.000
_cell.length_b   1.000
_cell.length_c   1.000
_cell.angle_alpha   90.00
_cell.angle_beta   90.00
_cell.angle_gamma   90.00
#
_symmetry.space_group_name_H-M   'P 1'
#
loop_
_entity.id
_entity.type
_entity.pdbx_description
1 polymer ?
#
loop_
_entity_poly.entity_id
_entity_poly.type
_entity_poly.pdbx_seq_one_letter_code
_entity_poly.pdbx_strand_id
1 'polypeptide(L)'
;MSAIVDTFIAPPCNAQIEILFEDEHLLLVNKPSGLLSLSGKNPQNLDSVHHRLVQDYPGCTLVHRLDFGTSGIMVVARDKAINGMLCQQFSQRAVGKAYDALLCGHLTDDEGVIDAPIAKDPAIFPLMKICASGKPARSRYRVVERLVREGAGGEPLPLTRVSLVPETGRTHQLRIHSQLLGHPILGCDLYGGLLLPGCEQAPRLMLHASALDFMHPVSGEPMQIRCEAPFEEVLEAMTGQKA
;
A
#
# COMPACT_ATOMS: atom_id res chain seq x y z
N MET A 1 -2.19 -7.85 31.48
CA MET A 1 -1.71 -7.24 30.24
C MET A 1 -2.78 -6.26 29.78
N SER A 2 -2.56 -4.95 29.91
CA SER A 2 -3.50 -3.96 29.39
C SER A 2 -3.53 -4.10 27.86
N ALA A 3 -4.72 -4.31 27.28
CA ALA A 3 -4.90 -4.28 25.85
C ALA A 3 -4.46 -2.89 25.35
N ILE A 4 -3.52 -2.84 24.41
CA ILE A 4 -3.18 -1.60 23.71
C ILE A 4 -4.47 -1.18 23.01
N VAL A 5 -5.08 -0.12 23.49
CA VAL A 5 -6.29 0.46 22.87
C VAL A 5 -5.82 1.14 21.59
N ASP A 6 -6.37 0.72 20.46
CA ASP A 6 -6.17 1.40 19.19
C ASP A 6 -6.86 2.78 19.27
N THR A 7 -6.06 3.82 19.51
CA THR A 7 -6.53 5.19 19.61
C THR A 7 -6.55 5.92 18.25
N PHE A 8 -6.11 5.25 17.20
CA PHE A 8 -6.13 5.84 15.86
C PHE A 8 -7.56 6.06 15.40
N ILE A 9 -7.85 7.28 14.98
CA ILE A 9 -9.09 7.66 14.30
C ILE A 9 -8.69 8.10 12.90
N ALA A 10 -9.19 7.39 11.88
CA ALA A 10 -8.94 7.73 10.49
C ALA A 10 -9.59 9.07 10.15
N PRO A 11 -8.87 10.03 9.58
CA PRO A 11 -9.47 11.23 9.02
C PRO A 11 -10.53 10.89 7.97
N PRO A 12 -11.56 11.74 7.79
CA PRO A 12 -12.56 11.54 6.74
C PRO A 12 -11.92 11.45 5.35
N CYS A 13 -12.34 10.48 4.55
CA CYS A 13 -11.92 10.29 3.17
C CYS A 13 -13.06 10.60 2.21
N ASN A 14 -12.98 11.72 1.48
CA ASN A 14 -14.01 12.13 0.51
C ASN A 14 -13.79 11.53 -0.89
N ALA A 15 -12.64 10.88 -1.13
CA ALA A 15 -12.34 10.26 -2.41
C ALA A 15 -13.25 9.05 -2.66
N GLN A 16 -13.70 8.89 -3.90
CA GLN A 16 -14.51 7.77 -4.33
C GLN A 16 -13.65 6.53 -4.57
N ILE A 17 -14.28 5.35 -4.46
CA ILE A 17 -13.69 4.09 -4.90
C ILE A 17 -14.02 3.94 -6.38
N GLU A 18 -12.99 3.84 -7.21
CA GLU A 18 -13.14 3.56 -8.64
C GLU A 18 -13.27 2.04 -8.86
N ILE A 19 -14.27 1.62 -9.64
CA ILE A 19 -14.41 0.22 -10.08
C ILE A 19 -13.62 0.06 -11.38
N LEU A 20 -12.54 -0.72 -11.34
CA LEU A 20 -11.68 -1.01 -12.49
C LEU A 20 -12.23 -2.15 -13.35
N PHE A 21 -12.92 -3.09 -12.71
CA PHE A 21 -13.56 -4.24 -13.35
C PHE A 21 -14.66 -4.80 -12.44
N GLU A 22 -15.72 -5.31 -13.04
CA GLU A 22 -16.85 -5.94 -12.36
C GLU A 22 -17.40 -7.09 -13.18
N ASP A 23 -17.69 -8.22 -12.52
CA ASP A 23 -18.52 -9.31 -13.05
C ASP A 23 -19.41 -9.92 -11.96
N GLU A 24 -20.00 -11.09 -12.23
CA GLU A 24 -20.87 -11.80 -11.28
C GLU A 24 -20.11 -12.31 -10.04
N HIS A 25 -18.78 -12.42 -10.08
CA HIS A 25 -17.97 -13.13 -9.11
C HIS A 25 -17.05 -12.19 -8.30
N LEU A 26 -16.52 -11.16 -8.92
CA LEU A 26 -15.55 -10.29 -8.26
C LEU A 26 -15.63 -8.82 -8.74
N LEU A 27 -15.04 -7.96 -7.92
CA LEU A 27 -14.76 -6.56 -8.23
C LEU A 27 -13.26 -6.33 -8.16
N LEU A 28 -12.74 -5.55 -9.07
CA LEU A 28 -11.41 -4.95 -8.96
C LEU A 28 -11.61 -3.46 -8.74
N VAL A 29 -11.04 -2.96 -7.68
CA VAL A 29 -11.24 -1.56 -7.27
C VAL A 29 -9.91 -0.85 -7.11
N ASN A 30 -9.89 0.45 -7.42
CA ASN A 30 -8.82 1.35 -7.07
C ASN A 30 -9.14 2.01 -5.73
N LYS A 31 -8.47 1.55 -4.67
CA LYS A 31 -8.63 2.12 -3.34
C LYS A 31 -7.93 3.48 -3.27
N PRO A 32 -8.59 4.55 -2.86
CA PRO A 32 -7.90 5.81 -2.60
C PRO A 32 -6.95 5.70 -1.39
N SER A 33 -5.91 6.55 -1.36
CA SER A 33 -5.12 6.77 -0.15
C SER A 33 -5.97 7.40 0.94
N GLY A 34 -5.70 7.09 2.20
CA GLY A 34 -6.46 7.66 3.32
C GLY A 34 -7.84 7.04 3.55
N LEU A 35 -8.14 5.89 2.93
CA LEU A 35 -9.32 5.08 3.22
C LEU A 35 -8.90 3.75 3.83
N LEU A 36 -9.55 3.31 4.90
CA LEU A 36 -9.35 1.97 5.47
C LEU A 36 -9.79 0.89 4.48
N SER A 37 -9.09 -0.24 4.42
CA SER A 37 -9.58 -1.40 3.67
C SER A 37 -10.79 -2.04 4.35
N LEU A 38 -10.73 -2.17 5.68
CA LEU A 38 -11.79 -2.75 6.52
C LEU A 38 -12.02 -1.86 7.73
N SER A 39 -13.25 -1.73 8.17
CA SER A 39 -13.61 -0.98 9.37
C SER A 39 -12.79 -1.40 10.59
N GLY A 40 -12.31 -0.42 11.34
CA GLY A 40 -11.56 -0.65 12.56
C GLY A 40 -12.43 -1.14 13.73
N LYS A 41 -11.78 -1.50 14.83
CA LYS A 41 -12.49 -1.85 16.08
C LYS A 41 -13.13 -0.63 16.75
N ASN A 42 -12.54 0.56 16.55
CA ASN A 42 -13.13 1.80 17.02
C ASN A 42 -14.34 2.13 16.15
N PRO A 43 -15.54 2.38 16.73
CA PRO A 43 -16.74 2.74 15.95
C PRO A 43 -16.57 3.96 15.06
N GLN A 44 -15.65 4.88 15.38
CA GLN A 44 -15.32 6.04 14.56
C GLN A 44 -14.56 5.67 13.27
N ASN A 45 -14.00 4.48 13.19
CA ASN A 45 -13.30 3.93 12.03
C ASN A 45 -14.20 3.01 11.19
N LEU A 46 -15.45 3.40 10.99
CA LEU A 46 -16.44 2.62 10.23
C LEU A 46 -16.18 2.72 8.73
N ASP A 47 -15.86 3.92 8.24
CA ASP A 47 -15.64 4.19 6.82
C ASP A 47 -14.44 3.39 6.27
N SER A 48 -14.70 2.56 5.26
CA SER A 48 -13.71 1.68 4.67
C SER A 48 -14.16 1.22 3.28
N VAL A 49 -13.23 0.66 2.50
CA VAL A 49 -13.56 0.03 1.21
C VAL A 49 -14.70 -0.97 1.38
N HIS A 50 -14.58 -1.88 2.33
CA HIS A 50 -15.61 -2.91 2.57
C HIS A 50 -16.94 -2.27 2.97
N HIS A 51 -16.95 -1.32 3.92
CA HIS A 51 -18.17 -0.65 4.38
C HIS A 51 -18.91 0.06 3.25
N ARG A 52 -18.17 0.72 2.36
CA ARG A 52 -18.77 1.42 1.21
C ARG A 52 -19.30 0.42 0.18
N LEU A 53 -18.53 -0.61 -0.15
CA LEU A 53 -18.91 -1.57 -1.20
C LEU A 53 -20.11 -2.44 -0.81
N VAL A 54 -20.29 -2.82 0.46
CA VAL A 54 -21.45 -3.65 0.86
C VAL A 54 -22.79 -2.94 0.71
N GLN A 55 -22.81 -1.62 0.53
CA GLN A 55 -24.06 -0.88 0.26
C GLN A 55 -24.61 -1.22 -1.13
N ASP A 56 -23.73 -1.30 -2.13
CA ASP A 56 -24.08 -1.59 -3.52
C ASP A 56 -23.94 -3.08 -3.86
N TYR A 57 -23.06 -3.78 -3.16
CA TYR A 57 -22.72 -5.20 -3.38
C TYR A 57 -22.89 -6.02 -2.08
N PRO A 58 -24.14 -6.27 -1.65
CA PRO A 58 -24.40 -7.05 -0.45
C PRO A 58 -23.74 -8.43 -0.49
N GLY A 59 -23.03 -8.80 0.59
CA GLY A 59 -22.32 -10.08 0.69
C GLY A 59 -20.90 -10.07 0.16
N CYS A 60 -20.42 -8.99 -0.45
CA CYS A 60 -19.02 -8.89 -0.86
C CYS A 60 -18.06 -9.00 0.33
N THR A 61 -16.88 -9.55 0.09
CA THR A 61 -15.84 -9.76 1.10
C THR A 61 -14.46 -9.44 0.54
N LEU A 62 -13.59 -8.88 1.41
CA LEU A 62 -12.22 -8.58 1.02
C LEU A 62 -11.37 -9.85 0.99
N VAL A 63 -10.60 -10.03 -0.08
CA VAL A 63 -9.62 -11.11 -0.25
C VAL A 63 -8.29 -10.75 0.42
N HIS A 64 -7.89 -9.49 0.31
CA HIS A 64 -6.66 -8.95 0.91
C HIS A 64 -6.88 -7.51 1.35
N ARG A 65 -5.85 -6.91 1.92
CA ARG A 65 -5.90 -5.52 2.40
C ARG A 65 -4.69 -4.74 1.92
N LEU A 66 -4.89 -3.45 1.71
CA LEU A 66 -3.85 -2.44 1.63
C LEU A 66 -3.83 -1.63 2.95
N ASP A 67 -2.68 -1.07 3.29
CA ASP A 67 -2.56 -0.16 4.44
C ASP A 67 -3.39 1.10 4.22
N PHE A 68 -3.70 1.83 5.29
CA PHE A 68 -4.50 3.06 5.27
C PHE A 68 -4.02 4.07 4.20
N GLY A 69 -2.72 4.41 4.22
CA GLY A 69 -2.12 5.35 3.27
C GLY A 69 -1.82 4.78 1.88
N THR A 70 -1.80 3.45 1.70
CA THR A 70 -1.54 2.82 0.41
C THR A 70 -2.78 2.92 -0.48
N SER A 71 -2.60 3.34 -1.72
CA SER A 71 -3.65 3.35 -2.75
C SER A 71 -3.47 2.22 -3.75
N GLY A 72 -4.46 2.02 -4.65
CA GLY A 72 -4.35 1.13 -5.80
C GLY A 72 -5.22 -0.11 -5.74
N ILE A 73 -4.86 -1.09 -6.55
CA ILE A 73 -5.70 -2.24 -6.89
C ILE A 73 -5.98 -3.14 -5.68
N MET A 74 -7.25 -3.42 -5.47
CA MET A 74 -7.73 -4.47 -4.57
C MET A 74 -8.72 -5.37 -5.30
N VAL A 75 -8.65 -6.69 -5.03
CA VAL A 75 -9.68 -7.64 -5.46
C VAL A 75 -10.64 -7.92 -4.30
N VAL A 76 -11.93 -7.86 -4.62
CA VAL A 76 -13.05 -8.08 -3.70
C VAL A 76 -13.92 -9.18 -4.27
N ALA A 77 -14.18 -10.21 -3.50
CA ALA A 77 -15.09 -11.30 -3.90
C ALA A 77 -16.54 -10.89 -3.65
N ARG A 78 -17.45 -11.24 -4.54
CA ARG A 78 -18.88 -10.94 -4.39
C ARG A 78 -19.59 -11.88 -3.44
N ASP A 79 -18.98 -13.05 -3.16
CA ASP A 79 -19.49 -14.01 -2.17
C ASP A 79 -18.36 -14.75 -1.45
N LYS A 80 -18.74 -15.56 -0.46
CA LYS A 80 -17.80 -16.32 0.38
C LYS A 80 -17.10 -17.48 -0.35
N ALA A 81 -17.74 -18.09 -1.36
CA ALA A 81 -17.13 -19.20 -2.11
C ALA A 81 -16.01 -18.66 -3.00
N ILE A 82 -16.27 -17.58 -3.73
CA ILE A 82 -15.29 -16.87 -4.54
C ILE A 82 -14.14 -16.32 -3.67
N ASN A 83 -14.46 -15.79 -2.49
CA ASN A 83 -13.44 -15.37 -1.54
C ASN A 83 -12.48 -16.50 -1.18
N GLY A 84 -13.02 -17.69 -0.90
CA GLY A 84 -12.20 -18.88 -0.59
C GLY A 84 -11.23 -19.25 -1.72
N MET A 85 -11.70 -19.26 -2.97
CA MET A 85 -10.88 -19.55 -4.15
C MET A 85 -9.76 -18.52 -4.34
N LEU A 86 -10.08 -17.25 -4.24
CA LEU A 86 -9.10 -16.16 -4.37
C LEU A 86 -8.09 -16.19 -3.20
N CYS A 87 -8.53 -16.35 -1.96
CA CYS A 87 -7.64 -16.49 -0.81
C CYS A 87 -6.67 -17.68 -0.96
N GLN A 88 -7.09 -18.76 -1.61
CA GLN A 88 -6.21 -19.90 -1.91
C GLN A 88 -5.07 -19.48 -2.84
N GLN A 89 -5.34 -18.73 -3.93
CA GLN A 89 -4.30 -18.22 -4.83
C GLN A 89 -3.30 -17.32 -4.07
N PHE A 90 -3.80 -16.41 -3.21
CA PHE A 90 -2.92 -15.57 -2.36
C PHE A 90 -2.05 -16.41 -1.42
N SER A 91 -2.61 -17.43 -0.77
CA SER A 91 -1.88 -18.28 0.17
C SER A 91 -0.80 -19.13 -0.52
N GLN A 92 -1.07 -19.56 -1.74
CA GLN A 92 -0.15 -20.30 -2.60
C GLN A 92 0.88 -19.42 -3.31
N ARG A 93 0.81 -18.09 -3.13
CA ARG A 93 1.66 -17.09 -3.82
C ARG A 93 1.55 -17.15 -5.34
N ALA A 94 0.40 -17.58 -5.85
CA ALA A 94 0.10 -17.60 -7.27
C ALA A 94 -0.34 -16.24 -7.83
N VAL A 95 -0.46 -15.22 -6.96
CA VAL A 95 -0.87 -13.85 -7.33
C VAL A 95 0.37 -12.98 -7.50
N GLY A 96 0.57 -12.48 -8.73
CA GLY A 96 1.57 -11.46 -9.04
C GLY A 96 1.12 -10.09 -8.52
N LYS A 97 2.01 -9.34 -7.90
CA LYS A 97 1.75 -7.99 -7.37
C LYS A 97 2.92 -7.08 -7.65
N ALA A 98 2.65 -5.89 -8.14
CA ALA A 98 3.65 -4.83 -8.18
C ALA A 98 3.07 -3.54 -7.60
N TYR A 99 3.96 -2.75 -7.02
CA TYR A 99 3.65 -1.46 -6.43
C TYR A 99 4.61 -0.44 -6.99
N ASP A 100 4.11 0.74 -7.31
CA ASP A 100 4.93 1.90 -7.55
C ASP A 100 5.13 2.66 -6.24
N ALA A 101 6.34 3.16 -6.02
CA ALA A 101 6.65 4.00 -4.88
C ALA A 101 7.64 5.10 -5.26
N LEU A 102 7.56 6.23 -4.53
CA LEU A 102 8.61 7.24 -4.52
C LEU A 102 9.39 7.12 -3.22
N LEU A 103 10.69 6.84 -3.34
CA LEU A 103 11.61 6.75 -2.22
C LEU A 103 12.37 8.06 -2.08
N CYS A 104 12.64 8.45 -0.84
CA CYS A 104 13.47 9.62 -0.54
C CYS A 104 14.94 9.32 -0.83
N GLY A 105 15.62 10.26 -1.50
CA GLY A 105 17.00 10.12 -1.92
C GLY A 105 17.17 9.31 -3.22
N HIS A 106 18.41 9.23 -3.70
CA HIS A 106 18.75 8.47 -4.88
C HIS A 106 19.33 7.11 -4.47
N LEU A 107 18.63 6.03 -4.82
CA LEU A 107 19.18 4.67 -4.72
C LEU A 107 20.39 4.54 -5.63
N THR A 108 21.46 3.92 -5.14
CA THR A 108 22.67 3.69 -5.92
C THR A 108 22.47 2.57 -6.94
N ASP A 109 21.92 1.45 -6.49
CA ASP A 109 21.73 0.26 -7.31
C ASP A 109 20.37 0.34 -8.05
N ASP A 110 20.36 -0.10 -9.32
CA ASP A 110 19.16 -0.05 -10.16
C ASP A 110 18.12 -1.12 -9.80
N GLU A 111 18.56 -2.19 -9.17
CA GLU A 111 17.68 -3.27 -8.71
C GLU A 111 18.27 -3.98 -7.49
N GLY A 112 17.42 -4.66 -6.73
CA GLY A 112 17.89 -5.42 -5.59
C GLY A 112 16.80 -6.22 -4.90
N VAL A 113 17.25 -6.97 -3.90
CA VAL A 113 16.41 -7.83 -3.07
C VAL A 113 16.58 -7.42 -1.61
N ILE A 114 15.47 -7.24 -0.93
CA ILE A 114 15.42 -7.00 0.51
C ILE A 114 14.85 -8.27 1.15
N ASP A 115 15.70 -9.02 1.84
CA ASP A 115 15.34 -10.26 2.54
C ASP A 115 15.57 -10.05 4.04
N ALA A 116 14.55 -9.55 4.72
CA ALA A 116 14.66 -9.16 6.11
C ALA A 116 13.36 -9.50 6.88
N PRO A 117 13.42 -10.41 7.86
CA PRO A 117 12.26 -10.86 8.61
C PRO A 117 11.61 -9.72 9.41
N ILE A 118 10.27 -9.72 9.47
CA ILE A 118 9.47 -8.66 10.09
C ILE A 118 8.68 -9.21 11.28
N ALA A 119 8.73 -8.50 12.41
CA ALA A 119 7.93 -8.75 13.60
C ALA A 119 7.12 -7.50 13.98
N LYS A 120 6.10 -7.67 14.82
CA LYS A 120 5.43 -6.53 15.48
C LYS A 120 6.40 -5.87 16.45
N ASP A 121 6.40 -4.55 16.51
CA ASP A 121 7.06 -3.87 17.63
C ASP A 121 6.18 -3.95 18.87
N PRO A 122 6.65 -4.57 19.96
CA PRO A 122 5.86 -4.70 21.17
C PRO A 122 5.71 -3.37 21.93
N ALA A 123 6.58 -2.40 21.67
CA ALA A 123 6.60 -1.13 22.39
C ALA A 123 5.67 -0.08 21.76
N ILE A 124 5.51 -0.11 20.44
CA ILE A 124 4.81 0.98 19.71
C ILE A 124 3.85 0.38 18.67
N PHE A 125 2.56 0.34 18.98
CA PHE A 125 1.52 0.02 18.01
C PHE A 125 1.26 1.23 17.07
N PRO A 126 1.07 1.04 15.76
CA PRO A 126 1.02 -0.22 14.98
C PRO A 126 2.35 -0.60 14.31
N LEU A 127 3.49 -0.15 14.83
CA LEU A 127 4.78 -0.34 14.18
C LEU A 127 5.18 -1.82 14.05
N MET A 128 5.87 -2.07 12.97
CA MET A 128 6.61 -3.30 12.71
C MET A 128 8.10 -3.01 12.78
N LYS A 129 8.92 -4.03 13.04
CA LYS A 129 10.38 -3.91 13.06
C LYS A 129 11.05 -5.08 12.37
N ILE A 130 12.25 -4.83 11.86
CA ILE A 130 13.13 -5.90 11.39
C ILE A 130 13.63 -6.67 12.60
N CYS A 131 13.47 -7.99 12.56
CA CYS A 131 13.83 -8.85 13.66
C CYS A 131 14.12 -10.26 13.16
N ALA A 132 15.29 -10.83 13.52
CA ALA A 132 15.69 -12.17 13.09
C ALA A 132 14.69 -13.27 13.49
N SER A 133 13.96 -13.10 14.61
CA SER A 133 12.89 -14.01 15.02
C SER A 133 11.52 -13.68 14.40
N GLY A 134 11.47 -12.70 13.50
CA GLY A 134 10.26 -12.29 12.79
C GLY A 134 9.82 -13.29 11.73
N LYS A 135 8.67 -13.01 11.11
CA LYS A 135 8.21 -13.81 9.97
C LYS A 135 9.05 -13.48 8.73
N PRO A 136 9.50 -14.48 7.95
CA PRO A 136 10.22 -14.24 6.71
C PRO A 136 9.48 -13.23 5.82
N ALA A 137 10.22 -12.24 5.32
CA ALA A 137 9.70 -11.22 4.44
C ALA A 137 10.73 -10.90 3.37
N ARG A 138 10.30 -10.90 2.10
CA ARG A 138 11.16 -10.68 0.95
C ARG A 138 10.46 -9.78 -0.07
N SER A 139 11.19 -8.78 -0.55
CA SER A 139 10.73 -7.84 -1.57
C SER A 139 11.84 -7.64 -2.59
N ARG A 140 11.49 -7.48 -3.86
CA ARG A 140 12.39 -6.99 -4.91
C ARG A 140 12.06 -5.55 -5.23
N TYR A 141 13.06 -4.80 -5.65
CA TYR A 141 12.85 -3.47 -6.23
C TYR A 141 13.62 -3.33 -7.55
N ARG A 142 13.10 -2.46 -8.39
CA ARG A 142 13.77 -1.99 -9.60
C ARG A 142 13.53 -0.48 -9.72
N VAL A 143 14.59 0.26 -9.93
CA VAL A 143 14.55 1.71 -10.19
C VAL A 143 13.90 1.94 -11.56
N VAL A 144 12.89 2.80 -11.59
CA VAL A 144 12.25 3.29 -12.81
C VAL A 144 12.93 4.57 -13.26
N GLU A 145 13.14 5.51 -12.32
CA GLU A 145 13.82 6.76 -12.57
C GLU A 145 14.36 7.39 -11.27
N ARG A 146 15.36 8.26 -11.41
CA ARG A 146 15.84 9.15 -10.35
C ARG A 146 15.52 10.59 -10.73
N LEU A 147 14.88 11.31 -9.85
CA LEU A 147 14.40 12.67 -10.10
C LEU A 147 14.72 13.58 -8.93
N VAL A 148 14.69 14.87 -9.17
CA VAL A 148 14.78 15.89 -8.13
C VAL A 148 13.53 16.75 -8.24
N ARG A 149 12.88 17.00 -7.12
CA ARG A 149 11.77 17.93 -7.01
C ARG A 149 12.13 19.05 -6.02
N GLU A 150 11.33 20.09 -5.99
CA GLU A 150 11.48 21.15 -4.99
C GLU A 150 10.76 20.71 -3.71
N GLY A 151 11.45 20.72 -2.59
CA GLY A 151 10.86 20.49 -1.27
C GLY A 151 10.08 21.70 -0.76
N ALA A 152 9.33 21.54 0.34
CA ALA A 152 8.48 22.60 0.89
C ALA A 152 9.24 23.88 1.28
N GLY A 153 10.53 23.79 1.60
CA GLY A 153 11.42 24.92 1.89
C GLY A 153 12.10 25.52 0.66
N GLY A 154 11.90 24.96 -0.53
CA GLY A 154 12.58 25.36 -1.76
C GLY A 154 13.91 24.66 -2.00
N GLU A 155 14.33 23.75 -1.08
CA GLU A 155 15.52 22.93 -1.24
C GLU A 155 15.29 21.77 -2.22
N PRO A 156 16.35 21.30 -2.91
CA PRO A 156 16.23 20.11 -3.75
C PRO A 156 15.86 18.89 -2.93
N LEU A 157 14.80 18.19 -3.32
CA LEU A 157 14.36 16.91 -2.77
C LEU A 157 14.69 15.79 -3.79
N PRO A 158 15.79 15.05 -3.61
CA PRO A 158 16.10 13.91 -4.46
C PRO A 158 15.13 12.76 -4.16
N LEU A 159 14.63 12.14 -5.20
CA LEU A 159 13.66 11.04 -5.13
C LEU A 159 14.04 9.93 -6.10
N THR A 160 13.66 8.70 -5.79
CA THR A 160 13.77 7.56 -6.69
C THR A 160 12.39 6.91 -6.87
N ARG A 161 11.86 6.89 -8.09
CA ARG A 161 10.70 6.08 -8.43
C ARG A 161 11.11 4.64 -8.61
N VAL A 162 10.43 3.73 -7.92
CA VAL A 162 10.73 2.30 -7.97
C VAL A 162 9.48 1.48 -8.21
N SER A 163 9.65 0.35 -8.88
CA SER A 163 8.71 -0.75 -8.88
C SER A 163 9.10 -1.73 -7.79
N LEU A 164 8.20 -2.01 -6.86
CA LEU A 164 8.38 -2.91 -5.72
C LEU A 164 7.53 -4.17 -5.92
N VAL A 165 8.16 -5.35 -5.83
CA VAL A 165 7.49 -6.66 -5.96
C VAL A 165 7.62 -7.43 -4.65
N PRO A 166 6.57 -7.48 -3.81
CA PRO A 166 6.59 -8.26 -2.57
C PRO A 166 6.36 -9.74 -2.87
N GLU A 167 7.35 -10.59 -2.56
CA GLU A 167 7.22 -12.06 -2.62
C GLU A 167 6.45 -12.62 -1.41
N THR A 168 6.36 -11.87 -0.35
CA THR A 168 5.58 -12.13 0.86
C THR A 168 4.64 -10.95 1.14
N GLY A 169 3.65 -11.12 2.02
CA GLY A 169 2.68 -10.06 2.36
C GLY A 169 2.62 -9.80 3.85
N ARG A 170 3.67 -9.19 4.44
CA ARG A 170 3.66 -8.80 5.87
C ARG A 170 3.13 -7.38 6.02
N THR A 171 2.54 -7.10 7.17
CA THR A 171 2.09 -5.75 7.52
C THR A 171 3.23 -4.76 7.35
N HIS A 172 2.97 -3.64 6.68
CA HIS A 172 3.93 -2.58 6.39
C HIS A 172 5.22 -3.03 5.68
N GLN A 173 5.24 -4.22 5.04
CA GLN A 173 6.46 -4.81 4.51
C GLN A 173 7.24 -3.87 3.60
N LEU A 174 6.62 -3.31 2.56
CA LEU A 174 7.30 -2.44 1.62
C LEU A 174 7.79 -1.15 2.28
N ARG A 175 7.05 -0.63 3.25
CA ARG A 175 7.39 0.59 3.99
C ARG A 175 8.65 0.39 4.84
N ILE A 176 8.72 -0.69 5.62
CA ILE A 176 9.87 -0.98 6.49
C ILE A 176 11.08 -1.51 5.70
N HIS A 177 10.87 -2.22 4.59
CA HIS A 177 11.94 -2.64 3.70
C HIS A 177 12.60 -1.44 3.00
N SER A 178 11.83 -0.46 2.53
CA SER A 178 12.37 0.78 1.97
C SER A 178 13.14 1.59 3.02
N GLN A 179 12.64 1.66 4.25
CA GLN A 179 13.38 2.27 5.37
C GLN A 179 14.72 1.56 5.63
N LEU A 180 14.74 0.22 5.60
CA LEU A 180 15.96 -0.57 5.79
C LEU A 180 17.02 -0.29 4.74
N LEU A 181 16.64 0.04 3.50
CA LEU A 181 17.56 0.52 2.47
C LEU A 181 18.14 1.90 2.76
N GLY A 182 17.66 2.62 3.78
CA GLY A 182 17.99 4.02 4.02
C GLY A 182 17.20 5.00 3.15
N HIS A 183 16.22 4.52 2.38
CA HIS A 183 15.40 5.28 1.46
C HIS A 183 13.90 5.06 1.75
N PRO A 184 13.35 5.68 2.82
CA PRO A 184 11.95 5.51 3.17
C PRO A 184 11.04 6.04 2.05
N ILE A 185 9.80 5.52 2.00
CA ILE A 185 8.80 5.98 1.04
C ILE A 185 8.39 7.40 1.41
N LEU A 186 8.34 8.30 0.44
CA LEU A 186 7.89 9.68 0.60
C LEU A 186 6.47 9.73 1.16
N GLY A 187 6.23 10.59 2.16
CA GLY A 187 4.96 10.70 2.87
C GLY A 187 4.67 9.54 3.83
N CYS A 188 5.70 8.76 4.21
CA CYS A 188 5.52 7.69 5.18
C CYS A 188 5.52 8.21 6.60
N ASP A 189 4.34 8.27 7.21
CA ASP A 189 4.09 8.74 8.59
C ASP A 189 4.72 7.87 9.68
N LEU A 190 4.89 6.57 9.44
CA LEU A 190 5.36 5.61 10.45
C LEU A 190 6.87 5.35 10.40
N TYR A 191 7.50 5.48 9.22
CA TYR A 191 8.90 5.06 9.00
C TYR A 191 9.75 6.13 8.30
N GLY A 192 9.20 7.32 8.01
CA GLY A 192 9.86 8.34 7.17
C GLY A 192 10.77 9.30 7.92
N GLY A 193 10.31 9.84 9.04
CA GLY A 193 10.86 11.06 9.64
C GLY A 193 12.20 10.95 10.36
N LEU A 194 12.76 9.75 10.57
CA LEU A 194 13.99 9.58 11.36
C LEU A 194 15.28 9.56 10.52
N LEU A 195 15.18 9.35 9.21
CA LEU A 195 16.36 9.11 8.36
C LEU A 195 16.66 10.24 7.38
N LEU A 196 15.64 10.83 6.78
CA LEU A 196 15.82 11.90 5.78
C LEU A 196 14.80 13.02 6.02
N PRO A 197 15.25 14.21 6.45
CA PRO A 197 14.38 15.37 6.57
C PRO A 197 13.66 15.67 5.25
N GLY A 198 12.37 15.98 5.32
CA GLY A 198 11.55 16.26 4.14
C GLY A 198 10.76 15.05 3.59
N CYS A 199 11.05 13.83 4.05
CA CYS A 199 10.31 12.63 3.63
C CYS A 199 8.84 12.61 4.07
N GLU A 200 8.51 13.33 5.12
CA GLU A 200 7.14 13.49 5.64
C GLU A 200 6.32 14.55 4.89
N GLN A 201 6.92 15.30 3.98
CA GLN A 201 6.31 16.51 3.37
C GLN A 201 5.21 16.19 2.33
N ALA A 202 5.11 14.97 1.83
CA ALA A 202 4.04 14.64 0.90
C ALA A 202 2.68 14.54 1.62
N PRO A 203 1.59 15.00 0.98
CA PRO A 203 0.25 14.99 1.59
C PRO A 203 -0.32 13.58 1.79
N ARG A 204 0.36 12.55 1.27
CA ARG A 204 -0.02 11.14 1.38
C ARG A 204 1.20 10.23 1.26
N LEU A 205 1.03 8.98 1.66
CA LEU A 205 2.02 7.92 1.38
C LEU A 205 2.11 7.68 -0.13
N MET A 206 3.31 7.84 -0.70
CA MET A 206 3.59 7.64 -2.12
C MET A 206 3.88 6.16 -2.41
N LEU A 207 2.90 5.31 -2.11
CA LEU A 207 2.88 3.87 -2.35
C LEU A 207 1.54 3.49 -2.99
N HIS A 208 1.60 2.85 -4.15
CA HIS A 208 0.44 2.49 -4.96
C HIS A 208 0.53 1.05 -5.46
N ALA A 209 -0.50 0.25 -5.25
CA ALA A 209 -0.61 -1.10 -5.81
C ALA A 209 -0.97 -0.97 -7.30
N SER A 210 0.04 -0.99 -8.18
CA SER A 210 -0.10 -0.67 -9.60
C SER A 210 -0.37 -1.88 -10.48
N ALA A 211 -0.11 -3.10 -10.00
CA ALA A 211 -0.37 -4.31 -10.77
C ALA A 211 -0.87 -5.46 -9.89
N LEU A 212 -1.83 -6.20 -10.43
CA LEU A 212 -2.35 -7.43 -9.83
C LEU A 212 -2.61 -8.47 -10.94
N ASP A 213 -1.92 -9.61 -10.86
CA ASP A 213 -2.03 -10.71 -11.82
C ASP A 213 -2.47 -11.97 -11.08
N PHE A 214 -3.57 -12.58 -11.52
CA PHE A 214 -4.14 -13.78 -10.89
C PHE A 214 -5.01 -14.54 -11.90
N MET A 215 -5.50 -15.72 -11.53
CA MET A 215 -6.44 -16.47 -12.35
C MET A 215 -7.87 -16.18 -11.91
N HIS A 216 -8.75 -15.88 -12.85
CA HIS A 216 -10.17 -15.71 -12.54
C HIS A 216 -10.72 -16.98 -11.88
N PRO A 217 -11.39 -16.87 -10.70
CA PRO A 217 -11.70 -18.06 -9.88
C PRO A 217 -12.66 -19.04 -10.52
N VAL A 218 -13.49 -18.61 -11.46
CA VAL A 218 -14.51 -19.43 -12.11
C VAL A 218 -14.10 -19.81 -13.54
N SER A 219 -13.75 -18.84 -14.38
CA SER A 219 -13.38 -19.12 -15.78
C SER A 219 -11.98 -19.74 -15.92
N GLY A 220 -11.08 -19.50 -14.94
CA GLY A 220 -9.68 -19.91 -15.04
C GLY A 220 -8.86 -19.09 -16.02
N GLU A 221 -9.39 -17.99 -16.53
CA GLU A 221 -8.66 -17.09 -17.43
C GLU A 221 -7.68 -16.19 -16.66
N PRO A 222 -6.52 -15.85 -17.26
CA PRO A 222 -5.57 -14.93 -16.64
C PRO A 222 -6.14 -13.50 -16.58
N MET A 223 -6.14 -12.93 -15.38
CA MET A 223 -6.49 -11.54 -15.13
C MET A 223 -5.21 -10.72 -14.92
N GLN A 224 -5.01 -9.69 -15.72
CA GLN A 224 -3.85 -8.80 -15.63
C GLN A 224 -4.32 -7.36 -15.51
N ILE A 225 -4.39 -6.87 -14.29
CA ILE A 225 -4.91 -5.54 -14.01
C ILE A 225 -3.76 -4.57 -13.75
N ARG A 226 -3.88 -3.39 -14.34
CA ARG A 226 -2.92 -2.29 -14.18
C ARG A 226 -3.68 -1.03 -13.79
N CYS A 227 -3.08 -0.25 -12.88
CA CYS A 227 -3.61 1.03 -12.42
C CYS A 227 -2.41 1.95 -12.19
N GLU A 228 -2.38 3.07 -12.87
CA GLU A 228 -1.28 4.03 -12.76
C GLU A 228 -1.29 4.73 -11.40
N ALA A 229 -0.09 4.95 -10.87
CA ALA A 229 0.08 5.66 -9.62
C ALA A 229 -0.14 7.17 -9.85
N PRO A 230 -1.05 7.84 -9.14
CA PRO A 230 -1.33 9.28 -9.30
C PRO A 230 -0.27 10.14 -8.59
N PHE A 231 1.01 9.91 -8.90
CA PHE A 231 2.11 10.57 -8.20
C PHE A 231 2.43 11.94 -8.80
N GLU A 232 2.30 12.12 -10.12
CA GLU A 232 2.61 13.39 -10.77
C GLU A 232 1.68 14.50 -10.29
N GLU A 233 0.38 14.24 -10.19
CA GLU A 233 -0.61 15.20 -9.65
C GLU A 233 -0.26 15.65 -8.22
N VAL A 234 0.22 14.71 -7.39
CA VAL A 234 0.62 14.99 -6.01
C VAL A 234 1.91 15.83 -5.98
N LEU A 235 2.89 15.49 -6.82
CA LEU A 235 4.15 16.23 -6.90
C LEU A 235 3.93 17.64 -7.44
N GLU A 236 3.08 17.84 -8.44
CA GLU A 236 2.70 19.15 -8.95
C GLU A 236 2.00 20.00 -7.88
N ALA A 237 1.09 19.40 -7.11
CA ALA A 237 0.42 20.08 -6.02
C ALA A 237 1.39 20.54 -4.90
N MET A 238 2.48 19.78 -4.64
CA MET A 238 3.52 20.15 -3.67
C MET A 238 4.31 21.39 -4.12
N THR A 239 4.54 21.56 -5.41
CA THR A 239 5.26 22.72 -5.98
C THR A 239 4.35 23.93 -6.17
N GLY A 240 3.06 23.74 -6.43
CA GLY A 240 2.07 24.78 -6.68
C GLY A 240 1.54 25.51 -5.43
N GLN A 241 1.90 25.12 -4.23
CA GLN A 241 1.45 25.76 -2.98
C GLN A 241 2.21 27.06 -2.64
N LYS A 242 2.97 27.61 -3.59
CA LYS A 242 3.55 28.97 -3.47
C LYS A 242 2.67 30.00 -4.20
N ALA A 243 1.47 30.25 -3.67
CA ALA A 243 0.69 31.42 -4.05
C ALA A 243 0.01 32.01 -2.81
#